data_4d577079568377997d6d716ef874396e
#
_entry.id   4d577079568377997d6d716ef874396e
#
_cell.length_a   1.000
_cell.length_b   1.000
_cell.length_c   1.000
_cell.angle_alpha   90.00
_cell.angle_beta   90.00
_cell.angle_gamma   90.00
#
_symmetry.space_group_name_H-M   'P 1'
#
loop_
_entity.id
_entity.type
_entity.pdbx_description
1 polymer ?
#
loop_
_entity_poly.entity_id
_entity_poly.type
_entity_poly.pdbx_seq_one_letter_code
_entity_poly.pdbx_strand_id
1 'polypeptide(L)'
;MQIVDYNDRYQSAFRDLNVAWIAKYFEMEDSDYQLLDNPRQAIIEKGGYILVALDNGKPVGVCALVKLDGDPYDFELAKLAVEPESQGKHIGSQLIEAVITKAREQGAKKLYIESHTSLEPAIHLYQKAGFKEIAGHSPTFSRVNIQMELIL
;
A
#
# COMPACT_ATOMS: atom_id res chain seq x y z
N MET A 1 5.58 14.44 12.41
CA MET A 1 5.40 13.57 11.21
C MET A 1 4.22 14.10 10.41
N GLN A 2 4.34 14.12 9.09
CA GLN A 2 3.35 14.68 8.19
C GLN A 2 3.07 13.69 7.06
N ILE A 3 1.81 13.51 6.68
CA ILE A 3 1.45 12.68 5.53
C ILE A 3 1.00 13.59 4.39
N VAL A 4 1.62 13.44 3.23
CA VAL A 4 1.39 14.27 2.05
C VAL A 4 1.06 13.43 0.83
N ASP A 5 0.44 14.06 -0.17
CA ASP A 5 0.18 13.41 -1.46
C ASP A 5 1.49 13.23 -2.23
N TYR A 6 1.50 12.25 -3.13
CA TYR A 6 2.62 11.97 -4.00
C TYR A 6 3.00 13.18 -4.86
N ASN A 7 4.30 13.33 -5.01
CA ASN A 7 4.91 14.26 -5.96
C ASN A 7 6.08 13.52 -6.59
N ASP A 8 6.48 13.83 -7.81
CA ASP A 8 7.55 13.11 -8.51
C ASP A 8 8.89 13.14 -7.79
N ARG A 9 9.14 14.15 -6.93
CA ARG A 9 10.33 14.18 -6.09
C ARG A 9 10.39 13.02 -5.09
N TYR A 10 9.26 12.33 -4.82
CA TYR A 10 9.19 11.16 -3.94
C TYR A 10 9.26 9.84 -4.69
N GLN A 11 9.48 9.85 -6.01
CA GLN A 11 9.54 8.63 -6.81
C GLN A 11 10.60 7.68 -6.31
N SER A 12 11.83 8.17 -6.08
CA SER A 12 12.93 7.35 -5.57
C SER A 12 12.60 6.76 -4.21
N ALA A 13 12.02 7.57 -3.31
CA ALA A 13 11.65 7.09 -1.98
C ALA A 13 10.58 5.99 -2.05
N PHE A 14 9.55 6.18 -2.87
CA PHE A 14 8.50 5.17 -3.07
C PHE A 14 9.10 3.85 -3.56
N ARG A 15 9.98 3.92 -4.56
CA ARG A 15 10.64 2.74 -5.10
C ARG A 15 11.58 2.10 -4.06
N ASP A 16 12.49 2.87 -3.49
CA ASP A 16 13.55 2.34 -2.65
C ASP A 16 13.03 1.75 -1.34
N LEU A 17 12.04 2.39 -0.71
CA LEU A 17 11.41 1.86 0.50
C LEU A 17 10.75 0.51 0.24
N ASN A 18 10.04 0.38 -0.89
CA ASN A 18 9.37 -0.86 -1.26
C ASN A 18 10.35 -1.95 -1.68
N VAL A 19 11.37 -1.63 -2.49
CA VAL A 19 12.39 -2.60 -2.90
C VAL A 19 13.11 -3.17 -1.68
N ALA A 20 13.53 -2.30 -0.76
CA ALA A 20 14.21 -2.74 0.46
C ALA A 20 13.33 -3.67 1.29
N TRP A 21 12.04 -3.35 1.42
CA TRP A 21 11.09 -4.14 2.20
C TRP A 21 10.79 -5.48 1.54
N ILE A 22 10.48 -5.48 0.23
CA ILE A 22 10.14 -6.70 -0.51
C ILE A 22 11.35 -7.64 -0.55
N ALA A 23 12.53 -7.12 -0.88
CA ALA A 23 13.76 -7.91 -0.99
C ALA A 23 14.18 -8.56 0.34
N LYS A 24 13.77 -7.98 1.46
CA LYS A 24 14.04 -8.55 2.79
C LYS A 24 13.27 -9.85 3.03
N TYR A 25 12.07 -9.99 2.47
CA TYR A 25 11.17 -11.12 2.75
C TYR A 25 10.89 -11.99 1.53
N PHE A 26 11.00 -11.45 0.33
CA PHE A 26 10.58 -12.10 -0.92
C PHE A 26 11.51 -11.72 -2.07
N GLU A 27 11.28 -12.32 -3.24
CA GLU A 27 11.91 -11.90 -4.48
C GLU A 27 11.05 -10.87 -5.19
N MET A 28 11.69 -9.92 -5.87
CA MET A 28 11.00 -8.93 -6.69
C MET A 28 10.41 -9.61 -7.93
N GLU A 29 9.18 -9.22 -8.28
CA GLU A 29 8.47 -9.71 -9.48
C GLU A 29 8.29 -8.55 -10.47
N ASP A 30 8.05 -8.88 -11.76
CA ASP A 30 7.84 -7.87 -12.79
C ASP A 30 6.67 -6.93 -12.45
N SER A 31 5.61 -7.46 -11.83
CA SER A 31 4.48 -6.65 -11.40
C SER A 31 4.84 -5.63 -10.32
N ASP A 32 5.84 -5.92 -9.49
CA ASP A 32 6.38 -4.93 -8.54
C ASP A 32 7.04 -3.77 -9.28
N TYR A 33 7.94 -4.10 -10.23
CA TYR A 33 8.66 -3.09 -10.99
C TYR A 33 7.74 -2.21 -11.83
N GLN A 34 6.64 -2.77 -12.36
CA GLN A 34 5.66 -2.00 -13.13
C GLN A 34 5.07 -0.85 -12.33
N LEU A 35 4.83 -1.06 -11.04
CA LEU A 35 4.30 -0.01 -10.15
C LEU A 35 5.40 0.91 -9.60
N LEU A 36 6.57 0.34 -9.27
CA LEU A 36 7.62 1.07 -8.55
C LEU A 36 8.50 1.92 -9.45
N ASP A 37 8.72 1.50 -10.71
CA ASP A 37 9.59 2.23 -11.62
C ASP A 37 8.90 3.43 -12.28
N ASN A 38 7.56 3.37 -12.43
CA ASN A 38 6.79 4.44 -13.06
C ASN A 38 5.48 4.69 -12.30
N PRO A 39 5.55 5.11 -11.02
CA PRO A 39 4.35 5.23 -10.20
C PRO A 39 3.35 6.27 -10.73
N ARG A 40 3.82 7.37 -11.37
CA ARG A 40 2.91 8.35 -11.95
C ARG A 40 2.05 7.71 -13.04
N GLN A 41 2.66 7.05 -14.01
CA GLN A 41 1.93 6.42 -15.11
C GLN A 41 1.13 5.19 -14.67
N ALA A 42 1.72 4.38 -13.79
CA ALA A 42 1.13 3.10 -13.40
C ALA A 42 0.02 3.24 -12.35
N ILE A 43 0.08 4.28 -11.50
CA ILE A 43 -0.85 4.44 -10.36
C ILE A 43 -1.63 5.74 -10.48
N ILE A 44 -0.95 6.89 -10.51
CA ILE A 44 -1.60 8.20 -10.43
C ILE A 44 -2.45 8.50 -11.67
N GLU A 45 -1.90 8.31 -12.86
CA GLU A 45 -2.60 8.61 -14.12
C GLU A 45 -3.75 7.64 -14.38
N LYS A 46 -3.75 6.49 -13.72
CA LYS A 46 -4.86 5.52 -13.80
C LYS A 46 -5.94 5.77 -12.76
N GLY A 47 -5.84 6.83 -12.00
CA GLY A 47 -6.84 7.22 -11.00
C GLY A 47 -6.54 6.73 -9.59
N GLY A 48 -5.33 6.20 -9.36
CA GLY A 48 -4.88 5.79 -8.03
C GLY A 48 -4.22 6.94 -7.27
N TYR A 49 -3.78 6.63 -6.05
CA TYR A 49 -3.18 7.60 -5.15
C TYR A 49 -1.97 6.99 -4.46
N ILE A 50 -1.02 7.83 -4.07
CA ILE A 50 0.11 7.43 -3.23
C ILE A 50 0.23 8.48 -2.13
N LEU A 51 0.35 8.03 -0.88
CA LEU A 51 0.60 8.90 0.27
C LEU A 51 2.00 8.65 0.79
N VAL A 52 2.66 9.72 1.22
CA VAL A 52 4.04 9.70 1.70
C VAL A 52 4.08 10.27 3.11
N ALA A 53 4.67 9.54 4.04
CA ALA A 53 4.91 10.00 5.39
C ALA A 53 6.28 10.67 5.47
N LEU A 54 6.32 11.90 5.93
CA LEU A 54 7.54 12.70 6.09
C LEU A 54 7.85 12.87 7.58
N ASP A 55 9.11 12.65 7.94
CA ASP A 55 9.63 12.97 9.26
C ASP A 55 10.74 14.00 9.07
N ASN A 56 10.52 15.23 9.57
CA ASN A 56 11.40 16.38 9.33
C ASN A 56 11.71 16.58 7.84
N GLY A 57 10.68 16.40 6.99
CA GLY A 57 10.81 16.54 5.54
C GLY A 57 11.40 15.34 4.81
N LYS A 58 11.82 14.30 5.51
CA LYS A 58 12.38 13.08 4.92
C LYS A 58 11.30 12.02 4.74
N PRO A 59 11.15 11.42 3.54
CA PRO A 59 10.22 10.31 3.35
C PRO A 59 10.65 9.09 4.17
N VAL A 60 9.77 8.63 5.05
CA VAL A 60 10.03 7.48 5.94
C VAL A 60 9.01 6.35 5.76
N GLY A 61 7.95 6.60 5.03
CA GLY A 61 6.95 5.59 4.73
C GLY A 61 6.09 5.98 3.54
N VAL A 62 5.52 4.99 2.87
CA VAL A 62 4.66 5.19 1.71
C VAL A 62 3.54 4.15 1.70
N CYS A 63 2.43 4.48 1.05
CA CYS A 63 1.36 3.53 0.78
C CYS A 63 0.58 3.98 -0.44
N ALA A 64 0.18 3.02 -1.29
CA ALA A 64 -0.56 3.30 -2.51
C ALA A 64 -1.99 2.79 -2.44
N LEU A 65 -2.88 3.48 -3.18
CA LEU A 65 -4.20 2.98 -3.58
C LEU A 65 -4.16 2.79 -5.09
N VAL A 66 -4.14 1.55 -5.52
CA VAL A 66 -4.17 1.19 -6.94
C VAL A 66 -5.63 1.07 -7.37
N LYS A 67 -6.02 1.83 -8.40
CA LYS A 67 -7.40 1.80 -8.86
C LYS A 67 -7.73 0.47 -9.52
N LEU A 68 -8.85 -0.12 -9.11
CA LEU A 68 -9.42 -1.32 -9.70
C LEU A 68 -10.69 -0.95 -10.49
N ASP A 69 -11.35 -1.93 -11.11
CA ASP A 69 -12.49 -1.69 -11.99
C ASP A 69 -13.82 -1.43 -11.26
N GLY A 70 -13.84 -1.58 -9.94
CA GLY A 70 -15.03 -1.35 -9.11
C GLY A 70 -15.90 -2.58 -8.88
N ASP A 71 -15.59 -3.72 -9.49
CA ASP A 71 -16.35 -4.96 -9.34
C ASP A 71 -15.39 -6.12 -9.02
N PRO A 72 -15.30 -6.55 -7.75
CA PRO A 72 -16.05 -6.01 -6.59
C PRO A 72 -15.36 -4.88 -5.84
N TYR A 73 -14.10 -4.53 -6.16
CA TYR A 73 -13.31 -3.60 -5.37
C TYR A 73 -12.97 -2.33 -6.15
N ASP A 74 -12.98 -1.19 -5.45
CA ASP A 74 -12.67 0.12 -6.04
C ASP A 74 -11.18 0.37 -6.10
N PHE A 75 -10.46 0.00 -5.04
CA PHE A 75 -9.01 0.18 -4.94
C PHE A 75 -8.37 -0.98 -4.21
N GLU A 76 -7.11 -1.23 -4.54
CA GLU A 76 -6.22 -2.09 -3.76
C GLU A 76 -5.28 -1.22 -2.93
N LEU A 77 -5.24 -1.44 -1.61
CA LEU A 77 -4.20 -0.89 -0.74
C LEU A 77 -2.94 -1.71 -0.98
N ALA A 78 -1.88 -1.07 -1.45
CA ALA A 78 -0.68 -1.77 -1.90
C ALA A 78 0.58 -0.96 -1.61
N LYS A 79 1.72 -1.62 -1.68
CA LYS A 79 3.02 -0.97 -1.60
C LYS A 79 3.21 -0.15 -0.32
N LEU A 80 2.69 -0.65 0.79
CA LEU A 80 2.95 -0.11 2.13
C LEU A 80 4.38 -0.49 2.53
N ALA A 81 5.20 0.50 2.78
CA ALA A 81 6.57 0.29 3.26
C ALA A 81 6.98 1.42 4.18
N VAL A 82 7.62 1.07 5.31
CA VAL A 82 8.14 2.03 6.29
C VAL A 82 9.61 1.71 6.51
N GLU A 83 10.47 2.73 6.53
CA GLU A 83 11.90 2.48 6.75
C GLU A 83 12.12 1.82 8.12
N PRO A 84 13.09 0.88 8.23
CA PRO A 84 13.29 0.12 9.46
C PRO A 84 13.53 0.98 10.71
N GLU A 85 14.29 2.07 10.57
CA GLU A 85 14.62 2.96 11.68
C GLU A 85 13.41 3.72 12.21
N SER A 86 12.34 3.80 11.42
CA SER A 86 11.10 4.51 11.78
C SER A 86 9.99 3.57 12.23
N GLN A 87 10.21 2.26 12.21
CA GLN A 87 9.23 1.30 12.69
C GLN A 87 9.04 1.43 14.21
N GLY A 88 7.86 1.11 14.69
CA GLY A 88 7.50 1.31 16.09
C GLY A 88 6.97 2.70 16.43
N LYS A 89 6.90 3.60 15.46
CA LYS A 89 6.37 4.97 15.63
C LYS A 89 4.95 5.13 15.09
N HIS A 90 4.25 4.05 14.84
CA HIS A 90 2.87 4.02 14.32
C HIS A 90 2.71 4.65 12.92
N ILE A 91 3.78 4.73 12.13
CA ILE A 91 3.74 5.33 10.79
C ILE A 91 2.89 4.48 9.85
N GLY A 92 3.06 3.16 9.88
CA GLY A 92 2.26 2.24 9.05
C GLY A 92 0.77 2.36 9.35
N SER A 93 0.40 2.40 10.61
CA SER A 93 -0.99 2.57 11.06
C SER A 93 -1.57 3.90 10.56
N GLN A 94 -0.81 4.97 10.67
CA GLN A 94 -1.26 6.29 10.22
C GLN A 94 -1.39 6.37 8.70
N LEU A 95 -0.49 5.71 7.95
CA LEU A 95 -0.59 5.62 6.50
C LEU A 95 -1.84 4.85 6.07
N ILE A 96 -2.11 3.71 6.72
CA ILE A 96 -3.31 2.92 6.43
C ILE A 96 -4.58 3.75 6.66
N GLU A 97 -4.67 4.44 7.79
CA GLU A 97 -5.81 5.31 8.09
C GLU A 97 -5.95 6.43 7.06
N ALA A 98 -4.84 7.03 6.64
CA ALA A 98 -4.85 8.12 5.66
C ALA A 98 -5.31 7.63 4.28
N VAL A 99 -4.88 6.45 3.82
CA VAL A 99 -5.33 5.91 2.54
C VAL A 99 -6.80 5.49 2.59
N ILE A 100 -7.27 4.97 3.72
CA ILE A 100 -8.69 4.65 3.90
C ILE A 100 -9.52 5.93 3.81
N THR A 101 -9.10 7.00 4.47
CA THR A 101 -9.76 8.30 4.38
C THR A 101 -9.78 8.81 2.94
N LYS A 102 -8.66 8.72 2.24
CA LYS A 102 -8.57 9.11 0.83
C LYS A 102 -9.57 8.32 -0.02
N ALA A 103 -9.66 7.02 0.18
CA ALA A 103 -10.59 6.16 -0.55
C ALA A 103 -12.06 6.57 -0.29
N ARG A 104 -12.41 6.85 0.96
CA ARG A 104 -13.76 7.34 1.31
C ARG A 104 -14.08 8.65 0.63
N GLU A 105 -13.13 9.59 0.61
CA GLU A 105 -13.29 10.88 -0.06
C GLU A 105 -13.56 10.73 -1.56
N GLN A 106 -13.06 9.66 -2.17
CA GLN A 106 -13.28 9.35 -3.58
C GLN A 106 -14.56 8.55 -3.83
N GLY A 107 -15.36 8.30 -2.78
CA GLY A 107 -16.61 7.56 -2.91
C GLY A 107 -16.44 6.05 -3.01
N ALA A 108 -15.28 5.52 -2.67
CA ALA A 108 -15.03 4.08 -2.71
C ALA A 108 -15.90 3.35 -1.68
N LYS A 109 -16.33 2.13 -2.04
CA LYS A 109 -17.18 1.29 -1.19
C LYS A 109 -16.44 0.10 -0.63
N LYS A 110 -15.47 -0.44 -1.36
CA LYS A 110 -14.70 -1.63 -0.96
C LYS A 110 -13.23 -1.50 -1.34
N LEU A 111 -12.38 -1.89 -0.39
CA LEU A 111 -10.93 -1.97 -0.59
C LEU A 111 -10.47 -3.43 -0.55
N TYR A 112 -9.36 -3.71 -1.23
CA TYR A 112 -8.77 -5.03 -1.36
C TYR A 112 -7.30 -4.98 -0.95
N ILE A 113 -6.81 -6.07 -0.36
CA ILE A 113 -5.38 -6.24 -0.01
C ILE A 113 -4.93 -7.66 -0.38
N GLU A 114 -3.71 -7.77 -0.90
CA GLU A 114 -2.98 -9.03 -1.06
C GLU A 114 -1.78 -9.03 -0.13
N SER A 115 -1.57 -10.12 0.61
CA SER A 115 -0.47 -10.20 1.58
C SER A 115 0.00 -11.65 1.77
N HIS A 116 0.87 -11.85 2.76
CA HIS A 116 1.38 -13.15 3.14
C HIS A 116 1.30 -13.30 4.66
N THR A 117 0.88 -14.49 5.12
CA THR A 117 0.67 -14.75 6.55
C THR A 117 1.96 -14.68 7.39
N SER A 118 3.14 -14.81 6.77
CA SER A 118 4.41 -14.63 7.48
C SER A 118 4.64 -13.17 7.91
N LEU A 119 3.90 -12.22 7.32
CA LEU A 119 4.00 -10.79 7.66
C LEU A 119 3.03 -10.46 8.79
N GLU A 120 3.20 -11.09 9.94
CA GLU A 120 2.28 -10.95 11.08
C GLU A 120 2.03 -9.49 11.50
N PRO A 121 3.04 -8.61 11.61
CA PRO A 121 2.78 -7.21 11.96
C PRO A 121 1.88 -6.49 10.94
N ALA A 122 2.07 -6.73 9.65
CA ALA A 122 1.25 -6.12 8.60
C ALA A 122 -0.19 -6.64 8.67
N ILE A 123 -0.37 -7.95 8.78
CA ILE A 123 -1.70 -8.57 8.92
C ILE A 123 -2.44 -7.99 10.14
N HIS A 124 -1.74 -7.84 11.25
CA HIS A 124 -2.31 -7.27 12.47
C HIS A 124 -2.79 -5.82 12.26
N LEU A 125 -1.99 -5.01 11.55
CA LEU A 125 -2.38 -3.63 11.22
C LEU A 125 -3.63 -3.61 10.33
N TYR A 126 -3.72 -4.50 9.34
CA TYR A 126 -4.89 -4.57 8.46
C TYR A 126 -6.14 -4.99 9.23
N GLN A 127 -6.03 -6.00 10.08
CA GLN A 127 -7.14 -6.46 10.93
C GLN A 127 -7.61 -5.36 11.86
N LYS A 128 -6.69 -4.63 12.47
CA LYS A 128 -6.99 -3.52 13.37
C LYS A 128 -7.71 -2.39 12.64
N ALA A 129 -7.40 -2.18 11.36
CA ALA A 129 -8.07 -1.19 10.53
C ALA A 129 -9.45 -1.64 10.05
N GLY A 130 -9.81 -2.91 10.27
CA GLY A 130 -11.12 -3.46 9.92
C GLY A 130 -11.13 -4.40 8.73
N PHE A 131 -9.98 -4.68 8.11
CA PHE A 131 -9.90 -5.64 7.01
C PHE A 131 -10.15 -7.06 7.50
N LYS A 132 -10.85 -7.84 6.68
CA LYS A 132 -11.18 -9.25 6.95
C LYS A 132 -10.69 -10.12 5.81
N GLU A 133 -10.26 -11.34 6.16
CA GLU A 133 -9.82 -12.32 5.16
C GLU A 133 -10.99 -12.73 4.26
N ILE A 134 -10.68 -12.89 2.97
CA ILE A 134 -11.62 -13.38 1.96
C ILE A 134 -11.00 -14.57 1.22
N ALA A 135 -11.82 -15.27 0.43
CA ALA A 135 -11.39 -16.39 -0.39
C ALA A 135 -11.95 -16.26 -1.81
N GLY A 136 -11.39 -17.03 -2.75
CA GLY A 136 -11.93 -17.14 -4.10
C GLY A 136 -11.53 -16.06 -5.08
N HIS A 137 -10.59 -15.18 -4.71
CA HIS A 137 -10.06 -14.14 -5.60
C HIS A 137 -8.67 -14.54 -6.10
N SER A 138 -8.38 -14.34 -7.38
CA SER A 138 -7.07 -14.69 -7.95
C SER A 138 -6.02 -13.65 -7.58
N PRO A 139 -4.89 -14.04 -6.96
CA PRO A 139 -3.86 -13.08 -6.57
C PRO A 139 -3.07 -12.55 -7.77
N THR A 140 -2.55 -11.32 -7.63
CA THR A 140 -1.68 -10.68 -8.62
C THR A 140 -0.25 -11.20 -8.54
N PHE A 141 0.23 -11.50 -7.31
CA PHE A 141 1.61 -11.91 -7.06
C PHE A 141 1.66 -13.37 -6.61
N SER A 142 2.71 -14.10 -7.04
CA SER A 142 2.87 -15.52 -6.69
C SER A 142 3.11 -15.74 -5.20
N ARG A 143 3.65 -14.74 -4.50
CA ARG A 143 3.93 -14.80 -3.06
C ARG A 143 2.70 -14.64 -2.17
N VAL A 144 1.57 -14.26 -2.73
CA VAL A 144 0.34 -13.99 -1.96
C VAL A 144 -0.28 -15.29 -1.48
N ASN A 145 -0.60 -15.38 -0.20
CA ASN A 145 -1.35 -16.50 0.38
C ASN A 145 -2.51 -16.06 1.27
N ILE A 146 -2.73 -14.75 1.39
CA ILE A 146 -3.90 -14.20 2.09
C ILE A 146 -4.41 -12.99 1.32
N GLN A 147 -5.73 -12.89 1.22
CA GLN A 147 -6.42 -11.79 0.59
C GLN A 147 -7.42 -11.24 1.60
N MET A 148 -7.55 -9.92 1.64
CA MET A 148 -8.41 -9.26 2.63
C MET A 148 -9.22 -8.15 1.97
N GLU A 149 -10.34 -7.81 2.61
CA GLU A 149 -11.20 -6.71 2.16
C GLU A 149 -11.62 -5.82 3.31
N LEU A 150 -11.93 -4.57 2.98
CA LEU A 150 -12.58 -3.62 3.89
C LEU A 150 -13.79 -3.02 3.19
N ILE A 151 -14.94 -3.13 3.83
CA ILE A 151 -16.17 -2.48 3.38
C ILE A 151 -16.24 -1.11 4.07
N LEU A 152 -16.25 -0.07 3.26
CA LEU A 152 -16.21 1.32 3.75
C LEU A 152 -17.59 1.86 4.12
#